data_af47e028662083db90769e0c80cb7dfd
#
_entry.id   af47e028662083db90769e0c80cb7dfd
#
_cell.length_a   1.000
_cell.length_b   1.000
_cell.length_c   1.000
_cell.angle_alpha   90.00
_cell.angle_beta   90.00
_cell.angle_gamma   90.00
#
_symmetry.space_group_name_H-M   'P 1'
#
loop_
_entity.id
_entity.type
_entity.pdbx_description
1 polymer ?
#
loop_
_entity_poly.entity_id
_entity_poly.type
_entity_poly.pdbx_seq_one_letter_code
_entity_poly.pdbx_strand_id
1 'polypeptide(L)'
;MDYEKYSVLAVSSLYGVDILQDNCEACRERLYRMWDKEYKAVCKKEVSEDCRRSVRFILSRNIVCGNALSLMCVDENRQDTGDPIVFSEWAFVTGYQLQRSDYTFAGLMQRDDEARDLFGKKKRKKREEQMTLFDADEPAEKPSDEGEFLKKYVTHYRRVWENEQ
;
A
#
# COMPACT_ATOMS: atom_id res chain seq x y z
N MET A 1 0.47 -9.38 20.38
CA MET A 1 1.83 -9.92 20.20
C MET A 1 2.55 -9.12 19.14
N ASP A 2 3.75 -8.61 19.44
CA ASP A 2 4.43 -7.67 18.53
C ASP A 2 4.82 -8.30 17.19
N TYR A 3 5.27 -9.58 17.20
CA TYR A 3 5.59 -10.29 15.96
C TYR A 3 4.42 -10.35 14.99
N GLU A 4 3.22 -10.72 15.47
CA GLU A 4 2.02 -10.80 14.63
C GLU A 4 1.70 -9.46 13.98
N LYS A 5 1.68 -8.39 14.78
CA LYS A 5 1.43 -7.03 14.31
C LYS A 5 2.41 -6.60 13.22
N TYR A 6 3.72 -6.80 13.47
CA TYR A 6 4.75 -6.41 12.50
C TYR A 6 4.81 -7.31 11.29
N SER A 7 4.46 -8.59 11.41
CA SER A 7 4.35 -9.49 10.26
C SER A 7 3.20 -9.11 9.33
N VAL A 8 2.06 -8.67 9.88
CA VAL A 8 0.95 -8.11 9.09
C VAL A 8 1.38 -6.83 8.37
N LEU A 9 2.10 -5.94 9.06
CA LEU A 9 2.63 -4.72 8.45
C LEU A 9 3.60 -5.03 7.30
N ALA A 10 4.49 -6.01 7.48
CA ALA A 10 5.42 -6.44 6.44
C ALA A 10 4.68 -6.94 5.19
N VAL A 11 3.65 -7.78 5.36
CA VAL A 11 2.83 -8.25 4.23
C VAL A 11 2.07 -7.10 3.58
N SER A 12 1.60 -6.13 4.36
CA SER A 12 0.84 -4.99 3.84
C SER A 12 1.67 -4.02 3.00
N SER A 13 2.99 -4.13 3.02
CA SER A 13 3.91 -3.35 2.17
C SER A 13 4.24 -4.03 0.83
N LEU A 14 3.70 -5.22 0.56
CA LEU A 14 3.91 -5.94 -0.69
C LEU A 14 2.83 -5.55 -1.70
N TYR A 15 3.24 -5.09 -2.88
CA TYR A 15 2.35 -4.71 -3.98
C TYR A 15 2.75 -5.42 -5.27
N GLY A 16 1.77 -5.74 -6.09
CA GLY A 16 2.01 -6.36 -7.39
C GLY A 16 0.83 -6.19 -8.35
N VAL A 17 1.15 -6.08 -9.63
CA VAL A 17 0.19 -6.08 -10.73
C VAL A 17 0.62 -7.13 -11.74
N ASP A 18 -0.31 -7.92 -12.20
CA ASP A 18 -0.12 -8.84 -13.32
C ASP A 18 -1.38 -8.81 -14.20
N ILE A 19 -1.20 -8.98 -15.50
CA ILE A 19 -2.31 -9.01 -16.46
C ILE A 19 -3.07 -10.35 -16.43
N LEU A 20 -2.48 -11.37 -15.81
CA LEU A 20 -3.05 -12.71 -15.70
C LEU A 20 -3.61 -12.94 -14.29
N GLN A 21 -4.89 -13.23 -14.21
CA GLN A 21 -5.59 -13.46 -12.94
C GLN A 21 -4.99 -14.66 -12.17
N ASP A 22 -4.66 -15.75 -12.86
CA ASP A 22 -4.05 -16.95 -12.26
C ASP A 22 -2.66 -16.67 -11.66
N ASN A 23 -1.87 -15.80 -12.27
CA ASN A 23 -0.60 -15.34 -11.72
C ASN A 23 -0.81 -14.57 -10.41
N CYS A 24 -1.81 -13.67 -10.38
CA CYS A 24 -2.16 -12.93 -9.16
C CYS A 24 -2.58 -13.88 -8.03
N GLU A 25 -3.42 -14.85 -8.33
CA GLU A 25 -3.88 -15.86 -7.36
C GLU A 25 -2.72 -16.73 -6.86
N ALA A 26 -1.87 -17.21 -7.76
CA ALA A 26 -0.68 -18.00 -7.41
C ALA A 26 0.30 -17.17 -6.55
N CYS A 27 0.48 -15.89 -6.84
CA CYS A 27 1.33 -14.99 -6.07
C CYS A 27 0.78 -14.79 -4.65
N ARG A 28 -0.52 -14.48 -4.51
CA ARG A 28 -1.20 -14.33 -3.21
C ARG A 28 -1.06 -15.59 -2.35
N GLU A 29 -1.31 -16.76 -2.96
CA GLU A 29 -1.23 -18.03 -2.22
C GLU A 29 0.21 -18.36 -1.80
N ARG A 30 1.23 -18.10 -2.63
CA ARG A 30 2.63 -18.30 -2.27
C ARG A 30 3.06 -17.40 -1.12
N LEU A 31 2.73 -16.10 -1.20
CA LEU A 31 3.04 -15.13 -0.14
C LEU A 31 2.34 -15.50 1.16
N TYR A 32 1.06 -15.88 1.09
CA TYR A 32 0.31 -16.32 2.25
C TYR A 32 0.93 -17.57 2.90
N ARG A 33 1.28 -18.60 2.12
CA ARG A 33 1.91 -19.83 2.65
C ARG A 33 3.26 -19.57 3.30
N MET A 34 4.07 -18.70 2.71
CA MET A 34 5.35 -18.30 3.31
C MET A 34 5.14 -17.60 4.65
N TRP A 35 4.22 -16.62 4.70
CA TRP A 35 3.87 -15.92 5.93
C TRP A 35 3.28 -16.86 6.99
N ASP A 36 2.30 -17.72 6.64
CA ASP A 36 1.62 -18.62 7.57
C ASP A 36 2.56 -19.67 8.18
N LYS A 37 3.55 -20.12 7.42
CA LYS A 37 4.61 -21.02 7.90
C LYS A 37 5.40 -20.38 9.04
N GLU A 38 5.89 -19.17 8.83
CA GLU A 38 6.66 -18.42 9.84
C GLU A 38 5.76 -18.00 11.02
N TYR A 39 4.54 -17.56 10.72
CA TYR A 39 3.54 -17.21 11.74
C TYR A 39 3.25 -18.37 12.70
N LYS A 40 3.03 -19.57 12.18
CA LYS A 40 2.86 -20.79 12.99
C LYS A 40 4.09 -21.12 13.82
N ALA A 41 5.28 -21.01 13.23
CA ALA A 41 6.53 -21.33 13.90
C ALA A 41 6.78 -20.43 15.12
N VAL A 42 6.47 -19.13 15.00
CA VAL A 42 6.70 -18.14 16.05
C VAL A 42 5.53 -18.10 17.05
N CYS A 43 4.29 -17.98 16.57
CA CYS A 43 3.12 -17.78 17.43
C CYS A 43 2.56 -19.05 18.06
N LYS A 44 2.88 -20.23 17.52
CA LYS A 44 2.52 -21.54 18.06
C LYS A 44 1.03 -21.64 18.43
N LYS A 45 0.72 -21.66 19.74
CA LYS A 45 -0.66 -21.79 20.28
C LYS A 45 -1.47 -20.49 20.19
N GLU A 46 -0.82 -19.35 19.92
CA GLU A 46 -1.48 -18.04 19.85
C GLU A 46 -1.88 -17.63 18.41
N VAL A 47 -1.81 -18.58 17.49
CA VAL A 47 -2.22 -18.37 16.10
C VAL A 47 -3.71 -18.02 16.05
N SER A 48 -4.03 -16.92 15.36
CA SER A 48 -5.39 -16.38 15.19
C SER A 48 -5.89 -16.60 13.76
N GLU A 49 -7.09 -17.17 13.62
CA GLU A 49 -7.73 -17.32 12.32
C GLU A 49 -8.15 -15.96 11.74
N ASP A 50 -8.56 -15.02 12.58
CA ASP A 50 -8.89 -13.66 12.15
C ASP A 50 -7.66 -12.94 11.56
N CYS A 51 -6.48 -13.15 12.16
CA CYS A 51 -5.24 -12.64 11.60
C CYS A 51 -4.94 -13.23 10.21
N ARG A 52 -5.16 -14.53 10.02
CA ARG A 52 -5.03 -15.22 8.73
C ARG A 52 -5.96 -14.65 7.67
N ARG A 53 -7.23 -14.43 8.03
CA ARG A 53 -8.22 -13.80 7.15
C ARG A 53 -7.80 -12.39 6.77
N SER A 54 -7.28 -11.60 7.73
CA SER A 54 -6.77 -10.27 7.48
C SER A 54 -5.60 -10.26 6.51
N VAL A 55 -4.64 -11.17 6.66
CA VAL A 55 -3.50 -11.28 5.73
C VAL A 55 -3.95 -11.67 4.32
N ARG A 56 -4.89 -12.62 4.19
CA ARG A 56 -5.47 -12.96 2.87
C ARG A 56 -6.18 -11.76 2.24
N PHE A 57 -6.93 -11.00 3.01
CA PHE A 57 -7.61 -9.80 2.56
C PHE A 57 -6.61 -8.72 2.11
N ILE A 58 -5.56 -8.44 2.89
CA ILE A 58 -4.50 -7.50 2.53
C ILE A 58 -3.86 -7.90 1.19
N LEU A 59 -3.48 -9.16 1.04
CA LEU A 59 -2.90 -9.65 -0.21
C LEU A 59 -3.86 -9.52 -1.39
N SER A 60 -5.16 -9.72 -1.20
CA SER A 60 -6.16 -9.55 -2.26
C SER A 60 -6.28 -8.09 -2.72
N ARG A 61 -6.02 -7.13 -1.83
CA ARG A 61 -6.05 -5.69 -2.13
C ARG A 61 -4.77 -5.17 -2.77
N ASN A 62 -3.64 -5.83 -2.49
CA ASN A 62 -2.32 -5.34 -2.87
C ASN A 62 -1.69 -6.10 -4.05
N ILE A 63 -2.15 -7.32 -4.33
CA ILE A 63 -1.73 -8.10 -5.50
C ILE A 63 -2.95 -8.17 -6.43
N VAL A 64 -2.97 -7.38 -7.47
CA VAL A 64 -4.18 -7.14 -8.27
C VAL A 64 -3.97 -7.49 -9.74
N CYS A 65 -5.06 -7.93 -10.40
CA CYS A 65 -5.07 -8.17 -11.83
C CYS A 65 -5.34 -6.87 -12.57
N GLY A 66 -4.50 -6.54 -13.54
CA GLY A 66 -4.64 -5.32 -14.32
C GLY A 66 -3.48 -5.09 -15.27
N ASN A 67 -3.60 -4.08 -16.09
CA ASN A 67 -2.59 -3.64 -17.03
C ASN A 67 -1.75 -2.51 -16.41
N ALA A 68 -0.50 -2.82 -16.05
CA ALA A 68 0.41 -1.87 -15.41
C ALA A 68 0.83 -0.71 -16.34
N LEU A 69 0.62 -0.82 -17.66
CA LEU A 69 0.95 0.24 -18.62
C LEU A 69 -0.19 1.25 -18.75
N SER A 70 -1.44 0.77 -18.81
CA SER A 70 -2.63 1.62 -18.86
C SER A 70 -3.12 2.05 -17.47
N LEU A 71 -2.68 1.37 -16.41
CA LEU A 71 -3.11 1.53 -15.02
C LEU A 71 -4.58 1.18 -14.79
N MET A 72 -5.15 0.35 -15.68
CA MET A 72 -6.55 -0.06 -15.66
C MET A 72 -6.71 -1.53 -15.31
N CYS A 73 -7.86 -1.87 -14.72
CA CYS A 73 -8.29 -3.26 -14.58
C CYS A 73 -8.52 -3.89 -15.96
N VAL A 74 -8.40 -5.22 -16.06
CA VAL A 74 -8.64 -5.95 -17.31
C VAL A 74 -9.75 -6.97 -17.16
N ASP A 75 -10.42 -7.27 -18.27
CA ASP A 75 -11.42 -8.33 -18.38
C ASP A 75 -10.77 -9.71 -18.62
N GLU A 76 -11.61 -10.74 -18.82
CA GLU A 76 -11.17 -12.11 -19.10
C GLU A 76 -10.37 -12.21 -20.40
N ASN A 77 -10.54 -11.27 -21.34
CA ASN A 77 -9.81 -11.20 -22.61
C ASN A 77 -8.54 -10.34 -22.50
N ARG A 78 -8.19 -9.88 -21.31
CA ARG A 78 -7.04 -8.99 -21.03
C ARG A 78 -7.17 -7.61 -21.70
N GLN A 79 -8.43 -7.16 -21.93
CA GLN A 79 -8.71 -5.83 -22.43
C GLN A 79 -9.02 -4.90 -21.25
N ASP A 80 -8.58 -3.66 -21.34
CA ASP A 80 -8.83 -2.64 -20.33
C ASP A 80 -10.34 -2.43 -20.15
N THR A 81 -10.83 -2.49 -18.90
CA THR A 81 -12.25 -2.30 -18.57
C THR A 81 -12.66 -0.84 -18.47
N GLY A 82 -11.71 0.08 -18.37
CA GLY A 82 -11.95 1.48 -18.06
C GLY A 82 -11.99 1.79 -16.55
N ASP A 83 -12.02 0.77 -15.69
CA ASP A 83 -11.93 0.95 -14.25
C ASP A 83 -10.44 1.06 -13.84
N PRO A 84 -10.06 2.05 -13.01
CA PRO A 84 -8.68 2.21 -12.58
C PRO A 84 -8.28 1.08 -11.61
N ILE A 85 -6.99 0.68 -11.66
CA ILE A 85 -6.41 -0.17 -10.62
C ILE A 85 -6.38 0.62 -9.31
N VAL A 86 -6.87 -0.01 -8.23
CA VAL A 86 -6.89 0.55 -6.88
C VAL A 86 -6.01 -0.27 -5.96
N PHE A 87 -5.10 0.41 -5.26
CA PHE A 87 -4.30 -0.16 -4.17
C PHE A 87 -4.73 0.38 -2.82
N SER A 88 -4.44 -0.41 -1.79
CA SER A 88 -4.65 -0.01 -0.40
C SER A 88 -3.32 0.25 0.28
N GLU A 89 -3.12 1.46 0.80
CA GLU A 89 -2.07 1.78 1.76
C GLU A 89 -2.51 1.38 3.17
N TRP A 90 -1.57 0.86 3.96
CA TRP A 90 -1.83 0.35 5.29
C TRP A 90 -0.88 0.99 6.30
N ALA A 91 -1.42 1.55 7.37
CA ALA A 91 -0.63 2.17 8.44
C ALA A 91 -1.25 1.91 9.81
N PHE A 92 -0.43 1.55 10.79
CA PHE A 92 -0.88 1.57 12.18
C PHE A 92 -1.05 3.01 12.67
N VAL A 93 -2.24 3.34 13.17
CA VAL A 93 -2.55 4.69 13.67
C VAL A 93 -2.47 4.78 15.19
N THR A 94 -3.03 3.79 15.91
CA THR A 94 -2.99 3.73 17.37
C THR A 94 -3.06 2.28 17.84
N GLY A 95 -2.10 1.84 18.64
CA GLY A 95 -2.10 0.48 19.24
C GLY A 95 -2.21 -0.63 18.19
N TYR A 96 -3.37 -1.28 18.14
CA TYR A 96 -3.70 -2.37 17.22
C TYR A 96 -4.62 -1.95 16.06
N GLN A 97 -4.89 -0.66 15.91
CA GLN A 97 -5.73 -0.13 14.85
C GLN A 97 -4.90 0.06 13.56
N LEU A 98 -5.32 -0.62 12.51
CA LEU A 98 -4.76 -0.52 11.18
C LEU A 98 -5.69 0.33 10.31
N GLN A 99 -5.14 1.37 9.73
CA GLN A 99 -5.82 2.22 8.75
C GLN A 99 -5.55 1.67 7.36
N ARG A 100 -6.60 1.53 6.57
CA ARG A 100 -6.55 1.32 5.12
C ARG A 100 -6.95 2.62 4.43
N SER A 101 -6.16 3.03 3.45
CA SER A 101 -6.45 4.16 2.57
C SER A 101 -6.35 3.69 1.13
N ASP A 102 -7.45 3.78 0.39
CA ASP A 102 -7.54 3.33 -0.99
C ASP A 102 -7.22 4.47 -1.95
N TYR A 103 -6.33 4.22 -2.92
CA TYR A 103 -5.89 5.16 -3.95
C TYR A 103 -5.91 4.50 -5.31
N THR A 104 -6.14 5.28 -6.36
CA THR A 104 -5.88 4.78 -7.71
C THR A 104 -4.37 4.60 -7.93
N PHE A 105 -3.99 3.62 -8.74
CA PHE A 105 -2.57 3.40 -9.05
C PHE A 105 -1.96 4.63 -9.76
N ALA A 106 -2.72 5.29 -10.62
CA ALA A 106 -2.30 6.54 -11.25
C ALA A 106 -1.99 7.64 -10.21
N GLY A 107 -2.87 7.81 -9.20
CA GLY A 107 -2.66 8.78 -8.13
C GLY A 107 -1.43 8.49 -7.28
N LEU A 108 -1.15 7.21 -6.98
CA LEU A 108 0.07 6.83 -6.26
C LEU A 108 1.34 7.12 -7.06
N MET A 109 1.34 6.89 -8.39
CA MET A 109 2.47 7.20 -9.26
C MET A 109 2.75 8.71 -9.32
N GLN A 110 1.72 9.55 -9.40
CA GLN A 110 1.88 11.01 -9.37
C GLN A 110 2.48 11.51 -8.05
N ARG A 111 2.03 10.98 -6.91
CA ARG A 111 2.59 11.32 -5.60
C ARG A 111 4.07 10.99 -5.49
N ASP A 112 4.51 9.86 -6.04
CA ASP A 112 5.92 9.46 -6.07
C ASP A 112 6.75 10.41 -6.94
N ASP A 113 6.24 10.83 -8.08
CA ASP A 113 6.93 11.76 -8.98
C ASP A 113 7.04 13.16 -8.36
N GLU A 114 5.98 13.66 -7.74
CA GLU A 114 5.99 14.94 -7.00
C GLU A 114 6.96 14.89 -5.81
N ALA A 115 6.98 13.79 -5.05
CA ALA A 115 7.92 13.62 -3.96
C ALA A 115 9.38 13.62 -4.47
N ARG A 116 9.67 12.93 -5.59
CA ARG A 116 11.01 12.93 -6.21
C ARG A 116 11.40 14.32 -6.70
N ASP A 117 10.49 15.05 -7.30
CA ASP A 117 10.72 16.44 -7.76
C ASP A 117 10.99 17.39 -6.61
N LEU A 118 10.27 17.26 -5.48
CA LEU A 118 10.49 18.03 -4.27
C LEU A 118 11.88 17.73 -3.66
N PHE A 119 12.28 16.44 -3.62
CA PHE A 119 13.62 16.06 -3.17
C PHE A 119 14.72 16.52 -4.15
N GLY A 120 14.45 16.51 -5.45
CA GLY A 120 15.34 17.04 -6.49
C GLY A 120 15.52 18.55 -6.39
N LYS A 121 14.43 19.29 -6.17
CA LYS A 121 14.44 20.76 -5.97
C LYS A 121 15.16 21.13 -4.66
N LYS A 122 14.95 20.40 -3.55
CA LYS A 122 15.68 20.62 -2.28
C LYS A 122 17.19 20.41 -2.45
N LYS A 123 17.65 19.41 -3.23
CA LYS A 123 19.08 19.22 -3.51
C LYS A 123 19.67 20.35 -4.37
N ARG A 124 18.93 20.88 -5.35
CA ARG A 124 19.36 22.04 -6.16
C ARG A 124 19.36 23.31 -5.33
N LYS A 125 18.29 23.63 -4.58
CA LYS A 125 18.27 24.79 -3.67
C LYS A 125 19.40 24.76 -2.64
N LYS A 126 19.68 23.61 -2.02
CA LYS A 126 20.78 23.51 -1.05
C LYS A 126 22.16 23.72 -1.68
N ARG A 127 22.30 23.54 -2.99
CA ARG A 127 23.54 23.81 -3.72
C ARG A 127 23.65 25.28 -4.18
N GLU A 128 22.52 25.95 -4.37
CA GLU A 128 22.43 27.38 -4.69
C GLU A 128 22.41 28.25 -3.43
N GLU A 129 21.78 27.80 -2.34
CA GLU A 129 21.69 28.50 -1.04
C GLU A 129 23.04 28.54 -0.27
N GLN A 130 24.04 27.76 -0.66
CA GLN A 130 25.42 27.96 -0.17
C GLN A 130 26.07 29.24 -0.71
N MET A 131 25.43 29.98 -1.59
CA MET A 131 25.92 31.24 -2.12
C MET A 131 25.13 32.49 -1.69
N THR A 132 24.02 32.35 -0.96
CA THR A 132 23.27 33.51 -0.45
C THR A 132 22.87 33.29 1.00
N LEU A 133 23.64 33.93 1.88
CA LEU A 133 23.33 34.07 3.30
C LEU A 133 22.36 35.27 3.41
N PHE A 134 21.18 35.07 3.96
CA PHE A 134 20.05 35.98 4.20
C PHE A 134 18.90 35.84 3.19
N ASP A 135 17.86 35.07 3.53
CA ASP A 135 16.49 35.60 3.63
C ASP A 135 15.50 34.63 4.34
N ALA A 136 14.45 35.21 4.87
CA ALA A 136 13.61 34.75 5.94
C ALA A 136 12.56 33.68 5.57
N ASP A 137 12.13 32.95 6.59
CA ASP A 137 10.91 32.19 6.80
C ASP A 137 9.79 32.30 5.74
N GLU A 138 9.66 31.26 4.91
CA GLU A 138 8.36 30.85 4.37
C GLU A 138 7.97 29.49 4.97
N PRO A 139 6.74 29.33 5.49
CA PRO A 139 6.27 28.05 6.01
C PRO A 139 6.19 27.05 4.85
N ALA A 140 6.85 25.89 5.03
CA ALA A 140 6.78 24.79 4.08
C ALA A 140 5.31 24.38 3.92
N GLU A 141 4.72 24.68 2.76
CA GLU A 141 3.44 24.12 2.35
C GLU A 141 3.55 22.60 2.41
N LYS A 142 2.67 21.99 3.20
CA LYS A 142 2.48 20.55 3.19
C LYS A 142 2.08 20.15 1.77
N PRO A 143 2.68 19.10 1.17
CA PRO A 143 2.23 18.64 -0.13
C PRO A 143 0.73 18.37 -0.04
N SER A 144 -0.03 18.93 -0.95
CA SER A 144 -1.47 18.71 -1.07
C SER A 144 -1.72 17.21 -1.23
N ASP A 145 -2.54 16.66 -0.35
CA ASP A 145 -2.88 15.21 -0.25
C ASP A 145 -3.87 14.80 -1.37
N GLU A 146 -3.71 15.37 -2.55
CA GLU A 146 -4.60 15.23 -3.71
C GLU A 146 -4.10 14.21 -4.76
N GLY A 147 -3.52 13.10 -4.32
CA GLY A 147 -3.63 11.88 -5.07
C GLY A 147 -5.09 11.41 -4.97
N GLU A 148 -5.68 10.86 -6.03
CA GLU A 148 -7.10 10.48 -6.08
C GLU A 148 -7.45 9.46 -4.97
N PHE A 149 -7.62 10.04 -3.75
CA PHE A 149 -7.96 9.34 -2.52
C PHE A 149 -9.43 8.93 -2.59
N LEU A 150 -9.70 7.64 -2.51
CA LEU A 150 -11.04 7.11 -2.65
C LEU A 150 -11.74 6.93 -1.31
N LYS A 151 -11.14 6.16 -0.41
CA LYS A 151 -11.76 5.79 0.87
C LYS A 151 -10.72 5.53 1.96
N LYS A 152 -11.16 5.73 3.21
CA LYS A 152 -10.38 5.49 4.41
C LYS A 152 -11.15 4.64 5.41
N TYR A 153 -10.50 3.63 5.95
CA TYR A 153 -11.05 2.74 6.95
C TYR A 153 -10.07 2.58 8.11
N VAL A 154 -10.59 2.47 9.33
CA VAL A 154 -9.77 2.19 10.51
C VAL A 154 -10.42 1.05 11.28
N THR A 155 -9.67 -0.03 11.52
CA THR A 155 -10.16 -1.19 12.26
C THR A 155 -9.02 -1.94 12.93
N HIS A 156 -9.34 -2.87 13.83
CA HIS A 156 -8.33 -3.74 14.42
C HIS A 156 -7.64 -4.60 13.34
N TYR A 157 -6.32 -4.72 13.38
CA TYR A 157 -5.54 -5.38 12.31
C TYR A 157 -5.94 -6.85 12.05
N ARG A 158 -6.54 -7.54 13.03
CA ARG A 158 -7.09 -8.89 12.86
C ARG A 158 -8.46 -8.93 12.16
N ARG A 159 -9.07 -7.78 11.89
CA ARG A 159 -10.47 -7.67 11.42
C ARG A 159 -10.62 -6.76 10.19
N VAL A 160 -9.52 -6.52 9.46
CA VAL A 160 -9.55 -5.63 8.28
C VAL A 160 -10.42 -6.16 7.15
N TRP A 161 -10.67 -7.45 7.11
CA TRP A 161 -11.57 -8.12 6.16
C TRP A 161 -13.06 -7.79 6.38
N GLU A 162 -13.44 -7.26 7.54
CA GLU A 162 -14.84 -6.84 7.80
C GLU A 162 -15.23 -5.57 7.02
N ASN A 163 -14.27 -4.82 6.50
CA ASN A 163 -14.49 -3.62 5.72
C ASN A 163 -14.45 -3.90 4.20
N GLU A 164 -15.04 -5.01 3.78
CA GLU A 164 -15.09 -5.45 2.39
C GLU A 164 -16.16 -4.71 1.55
N GLN A 165 -16.93 -3.81 2.17
CA GLN A 165 -18.01 -3.04 1.54
C GLN A 165 -17.57 -1.65 1.11
#